data_57959f4d2b9cf13877573b19c17aa2b1
#
_entry.id   57959f4d2b9cf13877573b19c17aa2b1
#
_cell.length_a   1.000
_cell.length_b   1.000
_cell.length_c   1.000
_cell.angle_alpha   90.00
_cell.angle_beta   90.00
_cell.angle_gamma   90.00
#
_symmetry.space_group_name_H-M   'P 1'
#
loop_
_entity.id
_entity.type
_entity.pdbx_description
1 polymer ?
#
loop_
_entity_poly.entity_id
_entity_poly.type
_entity_poly.pdbx_seq_one_letter_code
_entity_poly.pdbx_strand_id
1 'polypeptide(L)'
;IAGGGALLSAEPLTPFMDLMVLGDGEESLPDVLRLLERALDHGWSRDQLLREARLIPGVYVPSLFAPGEDGALVPLLPDYTRPARRIVADLNTAVYPTRQVVPVGAVHNRLSLEIARGCTRGCRFCHAGMVYRPVRERSLANITSLLDDCLHETGFDEISFLSLSTGDFSALKTLCHGVL
;
A
#
# COMPACT_ATOMS: atom_id res chain seq x y z
N ILE A 1 1.22 -13.30 7.18
CA ILE A 1 1.25 -12.30 6.10
C ILE A 1 1.69 -10.96 6.67
N ALA A 2 2.51 -10.22 5.96
CA ALA A 2 2.90 -8.84 6.29
C ALA A 2 2.78 -7.91 5.08
N GLY A 3 2.60 -6.61 5.33
CA GLY A 3 2.54 -5.56 4.32
C GLY A 3 3.00 -4.21 4.89
N GLY A 4 3.17 -3.20 4.06
CA GLY A 4 3.53 -1.85 4.46
C GLY A 4 4.93 -1.41 4.01
N GLY A 5 5.21 -0.11 4.16
CA GLY A 5 6.44 0.51 3.63
C GLY A 5 7.75 -0.03 4.16
N ALA A 6 7.75 -0.55 5.40
CA ALA A 6 8.95 -1.14 6.01
C ALA A 6 9.42 -2.45 5.34
N LEU A 7 8.53 -3.13 4.58
CA LEU A 7 8.85 -4.40 3.93
C LEU A 7 9.78 -4.27 2.71
N LEU A 8 10.20 -3.09 2.33
CA LEU A 8 11.28 -2.92 1.35
C LEU A 8 12.66 -3.26 1.93
N SER A 9 12.74 -3.48 3.25
CA SER A 9 13.86 -4.08 3.96
C SER A 9 13.35 -5.30 4.75
N ALA A 10 12.74 -6.25 4.06
CA ALA A 10 11.92 -7.33 4.63
C ALA A 10 12.73 -8.45 5.29
N GLU A 11 14.00 -8.63 4.94
CA GLU A 11 14.79 -9.81 5.31
C GLU A 11 14.83 -10.15 6.80
N PRO A 12 14.95 -9.19 7.74
CA PRO A 12 14.89 -9.52 9.17
C PRO A 12 13.59 -10.15 9.65
N LEU A 13 12.50 -9.98 8.88
CA LEU A 13 11.17 -10.51 9.20
C LEU A 13 10.86 -11.85 8.52
N THR A 14 11.68 -12.29 7.57
CA THR A 14 11.42 -13.50 6.77
C THR A 14 11.25 -14.77 7.60
N PRO A 15 11.94 -14.99 8.75
CA PRO A 15 11.72 -16.18 9.56
C PRO A 15 10.31 -16.28 10.17
N PHE A 16 9.59 -15.17 10.25
CA PHE A 16 8.29 -15.08 10.91
C PHE A 16 7.11 -15.00 9.92
N MET A 17 7.39 -14.84 8.62
CA MET A 17 6.38 -14.55 7.63
C MET A 17 6.37 -15.56 6.48
N ASP A 18 5.19 -16.06 6.13
CA ASP A 18 5.00 -16.95 4.99
C ASP A 18 5.05 -16.21 3.67
N LEU A 19 4.40 -15.04 3.64
CA LEU A 19 4.39 -14.17 2.49
C LEU A 19 4.31 -12.70 2.90
N MET A 20 4.84 -11.84 2.06
CA MET A 20 4.88 -10.41 2.25
C MET A 20 4.37 -9.70 0.99
N VAL A 21 3.54 -8.68 1.20
CA VAL A 21 3.00 -7.83 0.12
C VAL A 21 3.87 -6.59 0.01
N LEU A 22 4.60 -6.47 -1.10
CA LEU A 22 5.50 -5.37 -1.39
C LEU A 22 4.80 -4.29 -2.23
N GLY A 23 4.75 -3.07 -1.73
CA GLY A 23 4.15 -1.92 -2.40
C GLY A 23 2.74 -1.62 -1.95
N ASP A 24 1.90 -1.16 -2.90
CA ASP A 24 0.53 -0.75 -2.63
C ASP A 24 -0.37 -1.98 -2.42
N GLY A 25 -1.20 -1.95 -1.37
CA GLY A 25 -1.98 -3.10 -0.91
C GLY A 25 -3.37 -3.22 -1.55
N GLU A 26 -3.86 -2.17 -2.17
CA GLU A 26 -5.25 -2.04 -2.63
C GLU A 26 -5.67 -3.15 -3.61
N GLU A 27 -4.74 -3.62 -4.43
CA GLU A 27 -4.98 -4.72 -5.37
C GLU A 27 -4.36 -6.03 -4.89
N SER A 28 -3.15 -5.96 -4.31
CA SER A 28 -2.42 -7.17 -3.89
C SER A 28 -3.11 -7.91 -2.75
N LEU A 29 -3.67 -7.19 -1.78
CA LEU A 29 -4.35 -7.82 -0.65
C LEU A 29 -5.63 -8.58 -1.08
N PRO A 30 -6.54 -8.01 -1.88
CA PRO A 30 -7.65 -8.76 -2.45
C PRO A 30 -7.23 -10.00 -3.23
N ASP A 31 -6.15 -9.93 -4.03
CA ASP A 31 -5.64 -11.08 -4.77
C ASP A 31 -5.15 -12.19 -3.82
N VAL A 32 -4.44 -11.83 -2.75
CA VAL A 32 -4.01 -12.79 -1.71
C VAL A 32 -5.20 -13.40 -0.98
N LEU A 33 -6.22 -12.61 -0.64
CA LEU A 33 -7.44 -13.12 0.02
C LEU A 33 -8.18 -14.11 -0.87
N ARG A 34 -8.37 -13.80 -2.16
CA ARG A 34 -8.98 -14.75 -3.12
C ARG A 34 -8.15 -16.03 -3.28
N LEU A 35 -6.82 -15.93 -3.21
CA LEU A 35 -5.97 -17.12 -3.22
C LEU A 35 -6.17 -17.96 -1.97
N LEU A 36 -6.28 -17.36 -0.80
CA LEU A 36 -6.54 -18.06 0.48
C LEU A 36 -7.91 -18.75 0.47
N GLU A 37 -8.96 -18.08 -0.01
CA GLU A 37 -10.28 -18.68 -0.20
C GLU A 37 -10.20 -19.94 -1.07
N ARG A 38 -9.58 -19.84 -2.26
CA ARG A 38 -9.40 -21.00 -3.14
C ARG A 38 -8.61 -22.13 -2.48
N ALA A 39 -7.58 -21.79 -1.71
CA ALA A 39 -6.78 -22.79 -1.03
C ALA A 39 -7.59 -23.54 0.03
N LEU A 40 -8.46 -22.85 0.77
CA LEU A 40 -9.38 -23.44 1.73
C LEU A 40 -10.40 -24.35 1.04
N ASP A 41 -11.04 -23.88 -0.03
CA ASP A 41 -12.06 -24.61 -0.76
C ASP A 41 -11.52 -25.91 -1.39
N HIS A 42 -10.26 -25.91 -1.81
CA HIS A 42 -9.63 -27.06 -2.48
C HIS A 42 -8.72 -27.89 -1.56
N GLY A 43 -8.61 -27.54 -0.28
CA GLY A 43 -7.78 -28.26 0.69
C GLY A 43 -6.29 -28.24 0.34
N TRP A 44 -5.77 -27.13 -0.18
CA TRP A 44 -4.36 -27.03 -0.56
C TRP A 44 -3.42 -27.15 0.64
N SER A 45 -2.28 -27.78 0.42
CA SER A 45 -1.20 -27.73 1.38
C SER A 45 -0.59 -26.33 1.46
N ARG A 46 0.10 -26.03 2.58
CA ARG A 46 0.83 -24.77 2.72
C ARG A 46 1.84 -24.55 1.60
N ASP A 47 2.56 -25.58 1.19
CA ASP A 47 3.54 -25.50 0.11
C ASP A 47 2.89 -25.16 -1.24
N GLN A 48 1.73 -25.75 -1.51
CA GLN A 48 0.96 -25.43 -2.71
C GLN A 48 0.47 -23.98 -2.68
N LEU A 49 -0.09 -23.53 -1.56
CA LEU A 49 -0.52 -22.14 -1.38
C LEU A 49 0.64 -21.15 -1.64
N LEU A 50 1.82 -21.40 -1.06
CA LEU A 50 2.98 -20.52 -1.22
C LEU A 50 3.52 -20.51 -2.65
N ARG A 51 3.50 -21.65 -3.34
CA ARG A 51 3.85 -21.73 -4.77
C ARG A 51 2.91 -20.92 -5.65
N GLU A 52 1.62 -20.94 -5.36
CA GLU A 52 0.63 -20.15 -6.09
C GLU A 52 0.72 -18.65 -5.73
N ALA A 53 0.97 -18.33 -4.46
CA ALA A 53 1.11 -16.95 -3.98
C ALA A 53 2.21 -16.17 -4.72
N ARG A 54 3.31 -16.85 -5.12
CA ARG A 54 4.40 -16.22 -5.87
C ARG A 54 3.99 -15.64 -7.23
N LEU A 55 2.87 -16.09 -7.78
CA LEU A 55 2.34 -15.61 -9.05
C LEU A 55 1.59 -14.27 -8.93
N ILE A 56 1.27 -13.85 -7.71
CA ILE A 56 0.61 -12.56 -7.46
C ILE A 56 1.66 -11.44 -7.54
N PRO A 57 1.47 -10.43 -8.40
CA PRO A 57 2.39 -9.29 -8.46
C PRO A 57 2.56 -8.60 -7.10
N GLY A 58 3.80 -8.34 -6.71
CA GLY A 58 4.12 -7.72 -5.43
C GLY A 58 4.18 -8.68 -4.25
N VAL A 59 3.91 -9.96 -4.42
CA VAL A 59 4.03 -10.94 -3.34
C VAL A 59 5.44 -11.53 -3.29
N TYR A 60 6.07 -11.43 -2.15
CA TYR A 60 7.34 -12.06 -1.81
C TYR A 60 7.09 -13.25 -0.88
N VAL A 61 7.59 -14.41 -1.28
CA VAL A 61 7.52 -15.66 -0.51
C VAL A 61 8.94 -16.04 -0.08
N PRO A 62 9.35 -15.73 1.17
CA PRO A 62 10.73 -15.91 1.62
C PRO A 62 11.25 -17.35 1.50
N SER A 63 10.41 -18.35 1.79
CA SER A 63 10.78 -19.77 1.73
C SER A 63 11.15 -20.26 0.32
N LEU A 64 10.89 -19.47 -0.72
CA LEU A 64 11.26 -19.77 -2.11
C LEU A 64 12.58 -19.10 -2.53
N PHE A 65 13.35 -18.58 -1.57
CA PHE A 65 14.68 -18.03 -1.76
C PHE A 65 15.68 -18.65 -0.79
N ALA A 66 16.95 -18.71 -1.20
CA ALA A 66 18.06 -19.10 -0.35
C ALA A 66 19.23 -18.13 -0.54
N PRO A 67 20.10 -17.95 0.48
CA PRO A 67 21.33 -17.19 0.32
C PRO A 67 22.28 -17.91 -0.66
N GLY A 68 22.77 -17.17 -1.66
CA GLY A 68 23.84 -17.61 -2.54
C GLY A 68 25.23 -17.48 -1.89
N GLU A 69 26.27 -17.85 -2.63
CA GLU A 69 27.67 -17.81 -2.15
C GLU A 69 28.14 -16.40 -1.79
N ASP A 70 27.62 -15.39 -2.46
CA ASP A 70 27.89 -13.96 -2.21
C ASP A 70 26.95 -13.32 -1.16
N GLY A 71 26.06 -14.12 -0.54
CA GLY A 71 25.04 -13.66 0.39
C GLY A 71 23.81 -13.02 -0.28
N ALA A 72 23.77 -12.91 -1.61
CA ALA A 72 22.60 -12.46 -2.32
C ALA A 72 21.52 -13.55 -2.30
N LEU A 73 20.25 -13.14 -2.24
CA LEU A 73 19.12 -14.08 -2.31
C LEU A 73 18.94 -14.62 -3.72
N VAL A 74 18.92 -15.93 -3.84
CA VAL A 74 18.73 -16.67 -5.08
C VAL A 74 17.38 -17.38 -5.03
N PRO A 75 16.53 -17.25 -6.07
CA PRO A 75 15.27 -17.98 -6.13
C PRO A 75 15.52 -19.49 -6.27
N LEU A 76 14.75 -20.29 -5.54
CA LEU A 76 14.79 -21.75 -5.59
C LEU A 76 13.99 -22.33 -6.77
N LEU A 77 13.14 -21.52 -7.39
CA LEU A 77 12.35 -21.88 -8.56
C LEU A 77 12.82 -21.06 -9.77
N PRO A 78 13.09 -21.68 -10.93
CA PRO A 78 13.66 -20.98 -12.09
C PRO A 78 12.69 -19.96 -12.72
N ASP A 79 11.39 -20.12 -12.48
CA ASP A 79 10.32 -19.24 -12.95
C ASP A 79 9.88 -18.19 -11.91
N TYR A 80 10.56 -18.12 -10.76
CA TYR A 80 10.30 -17.11 -9.73
C TYR A 80 11.50 -16.17 -9.62
N THR A 81 11.35 -15.00 -10.17
CA THR A 81 12.35 -13.93 -10.07
C THR A 81 12.09 -13.05 -8.84
N ARG A 82 13.03 -12.15 -8.55
CA ARG A 82 12.86 -11.17 -7.48
C ARG A 82 11.55 -10.38 -7.67
N PRO A 83 10.61 -10.40 -6.71
CA PRO A 83 9.33 -9.74 -6.87
C PRO A 83 9.51 -8.22 -6.91
N ALA A 84 8.91 -7.60 -7.92
CA ALA A 84 8.79 -6.15 -7.98
C ALA A 84 7.61 -5.70 -7.11
N ARG A 85 7.76 -4.56 -6.44
CA ARG A 85 6.63 -4.01 -5.68
C ARG A 85 5.46 -3.65 -6.61
N ARG A 86 4.25 -3.91 -6.16
CA ARG A 86 3.04 -3.48 -6.88
C ARG A 86 2.77 -2.00 -6.61
N ILE A 87 2.33 -1.30 -7.64
CA ILE A 87 2.08 0.14 -7.61
C ILE A 87 0.71 0.39 -8.23
N VAL A 88 -0.19 1.02 -7.48
CA VAL A 88 -1.45 1.56 -8.03
C VAL A 88 -1.10 2.76 -8.89
N ALA A 89 -1.31 2.65 -10.20
CA ALA A 89 -0.88 3.68 -11.16
C ALA A 89 -1.73 4.95 -11.06
N ASP A 90 -3.03 4.82 -10.84
CA ASP A 90 -3.98 5.93 -10.68
C ASP A 90 -4.61 5.91 -9.30
N LEU A 91 -4.28 6.89 -8.46
CA LEU A 91 -4.85 7.00 -7.12
C LEU A 91 -6.35 7.30 -7.11
N ASN A 92 -6.92 7.81 -8.19
CA ASN A 92 -8.36 8.03 -8.26
C ASN A 92 -9.15 6.72 -8.21
N THR A 93 -8.53 5.61 -8.66
CA THR A 93 -9.14 4.27 -8.61
C THR A 93 -8.88 3.54 -7.29
N ALA A 94 -7.95 4.04 -6.47
CA ALA A 94 -7.65 3.44 -5.17
C ALA A 94 -8.84 3.59 -4.21
N VAL A 95 -9.32 2.46 -3.71
CA VAL A 95 -10.44 2.42 -2.76
C VAL A 95 -10.08 3.20 -1.49
N TYR A 96 -10.98 4.08 -1.08
CA TYR A 96 -10.87 4.83 0.17
C TYR A 96 -12.08 4.54 1.06
N PRO A 97 -11.89 4.26 2.38
CA PRO A 97 -13.00 3.96 3.28
C PRO A 97 -13.78 5.24 3.60
N THR A 98 -14.95 5.42 3.00
CA THR A 98 -15.80 6.59 3.23
C THR A 98 -16.63 6.49 4.53
N ARG A 99 -16.94 5.27 4.97
CA ARG A 99 -17.70 4.98 6.19
C ARG A 99 -16.78 4.56 7.32
N GLN A 100 -15.97 5.50 7.80
CA GLN A 100 -15.07 5.23 8.92
C GLN A 100 -15.86 5.14 10.23
N VAL A 101 -15.61 4.09 11.02
CA VAL A 101 -16.19 3.97 12.36
C VAL A 101 -15.39 4.84 13.32
N VAL A 102 -16.06 5.80 13.97
CA VAL A 102 -15.48 6.72 14.95
C VAL A 102 -15.98 6.31 16.35
N PRO A 103 -15.29 5.39 17.03
CA PRO A 103 -15.84 4.80 18.28
C PRO A 103 -15.78 5.73 19.48
N VAL A 104 -14.75 6.56 19.59
CA VAL A 104 -14.51 7.51 20.69
C VAL A 104 -13.68 8.67 20.16
N GLY A 105 -13.84 9.87 20.73
CA GLY A 105 -13.01 11.02 20.39
C GLY A 105 -11.51 10.71 20.54
N ALA A 106 -10.78 10.78 19.44
CA ALA A 106 -9.33 10.61 19.38
C ALA A 106 -8.63 11.97 19.58
N VAL A 107 -7.33 11.94 19.90
CA VAL A 107 -6.50 13.17 20.00
C VAL A 107 -6.56 13.99 18.70
N HIS A 108 -6.68 13.31 17.56
CA HIS A 108 -6.86 13.91 16.24
C HIS A 108 -8.22 13.49 15.68
N ASN A 109 -9.29 14.10 16.19
CA ASN A 109 -10.66 13.81 15.75
C ASN A 109 -10.98 14.56 14.45
N ARG A 110 -10.43 14.11 13.33
CA ARG A 110 -10.56 14.74 12.02
C ARG A 110 -10.49 13.72 10.90
N LEU A 111 -11.12 14.04 9.79
CA LEU A 111 -10.99 13.28 8.55
C LEU A 111 -9.56 13.46 7.97
N SER A 112 -8.88 12.36 7.73
CA SER A 112 -7.54 12.37 7.12
C SER A 112 -7.59 11.78 5.73
N LEU A 113 -7.54 12.59 4.68
CA LEU A 113 -7.64 12.16 3.28
C LEU A 113 -6.29 12.18 2.57
N GLU A 114 -5.86 11.02 2.04
CA GLU A 114 -4.66 10.92 1.19
C GLU A 114 -4.93 11.60 -0.17
N ILE A 115 -4.21 12.69 -0.45
CA ILE A 115 -4.31 13.44 -1.71
C ILE A 115 -3.21 13.09 -2.69
N ALA A 116 -2.06 12.62 -2.19
CA ALA A 116 -0.92 12.22 -3.01
C ALA A 116 -0.08 11.16 -2.32
N ARG A 117 0.55 10.30 -3.10
CA ARG A 117 1.47 9.25 -2.67
C ARG A 117 2.80 9.38 -3.40
N GLY A 118 3.91 9.25 -2.67
CA GLY A 118 5.26 9.45 -3.19
C GLY A 118 5.76 10.88 -2.97
N CYS A 119 7.05 11.11 -3.28
CA CYS A 119 7.70 12.40 -3.14
C CYS A 119 8.82 12.55 -4.15
N THR A 120 8.98 13.75 -4.73
CA THR A 120 10.03 14.08 -5.71
C THR A 120 11.25 14.76 -5.09
N ARG A 121 11.20 15.16 -3.81
CA ARG A 121 12.23 16.01 -3.18
C ARG A 121 13.62 15.39 -3.11
N GLY A 122 13.73 14.07 -3.03
CA GLY A 122 15.01 13.36 -3.04
C GLY A 122 15.91 13.67 -1.84
N CYS A 123 15.35 13.99 -0.68
CA CYS A 123 16.11 14.24 0.55
C CYS A 123 16.96 13.03 0.90
N ARG A 124 18.27 13.21 1.12
CA ARG A 124 19.23 12.13 1.31
C ARG A 124 18.97 11.23 2.52
N PHE A 125 18.34 11.77 3.54
CA PHE A 125 17.98 11.05 4.77
C PHE A 125 16.62 10.35 4.68
N CYS A 126 15.80 10.64 3.67
CA CYS A 126 14.41 10.24 3.62
C CYS A 126 14.22 8.92 2.86
N HIS A 127 14.01 7.83 3.56
CA HIS A 127 13.68 6.53 2.98
C HIS A 127 12.31 6.55 2.26
N ALA A 128 11.31 7.21 2.85
CA ALA A 128 9.97 7.30 2.29
C ALA A 128 9.95 7.95 0.88
N GLY A 129 10.80 8.95 0.64
CA GLY A 129 10.94 9.59 -0.66
C GLY A 129 11.44 8.65 -1.77
N MET A 130 12.03 7.51 -1.43
CA MET A 130 12.46 6.47 -2.37
C MET A 130 11.41 5.34 -2.45
N VAL A 131 10.91 4.92 -1.30
CA VAL A 131 10.00 3.78 -1.16
C VAL A 131 8.67 3.99 -1.89
N TYR A 132 8.10 5.19 -1.83
CA TYR A 132 6.77 5.46 -2.36
C TYR A 132 6.75 6.07 -3.78
N ARG A 133 7.88 6.08 -4.50
CA ARG A 133 7.90 6.49 -5.92
C ARG A 133 7.14 5.51 -6.80
N PRO A 134 6.55 6.00 -7.92
CA PRO A 134 6.46 7.38 -8.41
C PRO A 134 5.49 8.24 -7.60
N VAL A 135 5.54 9.56 -7.77
CA VAL A 135 4.52 10.47 -7.25
C VAL A 135 3.23 10.26 -8.03
N ARG A 136 2.13 10.12 -7.31
CA ARG A 136 0.77 9.99 -7.86
C ARG A 136 -0.14 10.89 -7.04
N GLU A 137 -0.98 11.64 -7.72
CA GLU A 137 -1.92 12.58 -7.10
C GLU A 137 -3.35 12.17 -7.41
N ARG A 138 -4.26 12.41 -6.48
CA ARG A 138 -5.69 12.37 -6.75
C ARG A 138 -6.10 13.64 -7.49
N SER A 139 -7.05 13.54 -8.41
CA SER A 139 -7.66 14.70 -9.03
C SER A 139 -8.50 15.49 -8.02
N LEU A 140 -8.65 16.80 -8.24
CA LEU A 140 -9.52 17.64 -7.42
C LEU A 140 -10.95 17.09 -7.36
N ALA A 141 -11.51 16.64 -8.49
CA ALA A 141 -12.83 16.06 -8.53
C ALA A 141 -12.97 14.82 -7.64
N ASN A 142 -11.96 13.93 -7.64
CA ASN A 142 -11.95 12.76 -6.76
C ASN A 142 -11.82 13.15 -5.29
N ILE A 143 -10.94 14.11 -4.97
CA ILE A 143 -10.79 14.63 -3.60
C ILE A 143 -12.10 15.22 -3.09
N THR A 144 -12.75 16.09 -3.88
CA THR A 144 -14.02 16.72 -3.50
C THR A 144 -15.11 15.68 -3.25
N SER A 145 -15.27 14.72 -4.17
CA SER A 145 -16.25 13.64 -4.00
C SER A 145 -16.00 12.82 -2.73
N LEU A 146 -14.74 12.43 -2.47
CA LEU A 146 -14.39 11.69 -1.26
C LEU A 146 -14.60 12.50 0.02
N LEU A 147 -14.34 13.81 -0.01
CA LEU A 147 -14.61 14.70 1.14
C LEU A 147 -16.10 14.76 1.43
N ASP A 148 -16.93 15.00 0.41
CA ASP A 148 -18.38 15.08 0.56
C ASP A 148 -18.94 13.77 1.15
N ASP A 149 -18.57 12.62 0.58
CA ASP A 149 -18.97 11.31 1.06
C ASP A 149 -18.52 11.05 2.51
N CYS A 150 -17.25 11.30 2.81
CA CYS A 150 -16.69 11.02 4.14
C CYS A 150 -17.27 11.94 5.21
N LEU A 151 -17.40 13.24 4.96
CA LEU A 151 -17.95 14.19 5.93
C LEU A 151 -19.42 13.88 6.24
N HIS A 152 -20.19 13.54 5.18
CA HIS A 152 -21.60 13.13 5.37
C HIS A 152 -21.73 11.86 6.21
N GLU A 153 -20.90 10.85 5.97
CA GLU A 153 -20.99 9.56 6.65
C GLU A 153 -20.37 9.55 8.06
N THR A 154 -19.39 10.42 8.34
CA THR A 154 -18.66 10.40 9.63
C THR A 154 -19.02 11.53 10.57
N GLY A 155 -19.49 12.66 10.04
CA GLY A 155 -19.78 13.88 10.82
C GLY A 155 -18.55 14.59 11.37
N PHE A 156 -17.34 14.35 10.80
CA PHE A 156 -16.15 15.15 11.13
C PHE A 156 -16.33 16.60 10.70
N ASP A 157 -15.84 17.53 11.49
CA ASP A 157 -15.83 18.98 11.24
C ASP A 157 -14.44 19.53 10.89
N GLU A 158 -13.40 18.67 11.01
CA GLU A 158 -12.03 18.99 10.62
C GLU A 158 -11.51 18.04 9.54
N ILE A 159 -10.67 18.58 8.64
CA ILE A 159 -10.03 17.84 7.56
C ILE A 159 -8.51 17.97 7.67
N SER A 160 -7.81 16.88 7.37
CA SER A 160 -6.36 16.84 7.20
C SER A 160 -6.00 16.16 5.89
N PHE A 161 -5.19 16.81 5.05
CA PHE A 161 -4.67 16.19 3.85
C PHE A 161 -3.39 15.42 4.13
N LEU A 162 -3.33 14.17 3.66
CA LEU A 162 -2.19 13.29 3.83
C LEU A 162 -1.38 13.20 2.53
N SER A 163 -0.10 13.48 2.64
CA SER A 163 0.92 13.22 1.62
C SER A 163 2.31 13.30 2.25
N LEU A 164 3.34 12.83 1.56
CA LEU A 164 4.73 13.00 2.01
C LEU A 164 5.21 14.45 1.88
N SER A 165 4.61 15.24 1.01
CA SER A 165 4.93 16.65 0.80
C SER A 165 3.70 17.40 0.27
N THR A 166 2.79 17.78 1.16
CA THR A 166 1.53 18.45 0.79
C THR A 166 1.76 19.79 0.07
N GLY A 167 2.81 20.50 0.42
CA GLY A 167 3.20 21.75 -0.26
C GLY A 167 3.59 21.59 -1.73
N ASP A 168 3.87 20.36 -2.17
CA ASP A 168 4.21 20.03 -3.56
C ASP A 168 3.03 19.48 -4.36
N PHE A 169 1.86 19.36 -3.76
CA PHE A 169 0.65 18.94 -4.46
C PHE A 169 0.31 19.94 -5.57
N SER A 170 0.17 19.44 -6.81
CA SER A 170 0.08 20.29 -8.00
C SER A 170 -1.08 21.27 -7.98
N ALA A 171 -2.21 20.89 -7.41
CA ALA A 171 -3.43 21.69 -7.33
C ALA A 171 -3.72 22.25 -5.92
N LEU A 172 -2.69 22.37 -5.04
CA LEU A 172 -2.89 22.78 -3.64
C LEU A 172 -3.65 24.10 -3.49
N LYS A 173 -3.30 25.12 -4.26
CA LYS A 173 -3.98 26.44 -4.19
C LYS A 173 -5.47 26.34 -4.48
N THR A 174 -5.82 25.61 -5.55
CA THR A 174 -7.21 25.41 -5.95
C THR A 174 -7.97 24.59 -4.90
N LEU A 175 -7.31 23.56 -4.35
CA LEU A 175 -7.89 22.75 -3.28
C LEU A 175 -8.21 23.58 -2.04
N CYS A 176 -7.27 24.41 -1.57
CA CYS A 176 -7.49 25.27 -0.40
C CYS A 176 -8.61 26.29 -0.61
N HIS A 177 -8.72 26.87 -1.82
CA HIS A 177 -9.81 27.80 -2.14
C HIS A 177 -11.18 27.13 -2.30
N GLY A 178 -11.21 25.84 -2.60
CA GLY A 178 -12.46 25.10 -2.78
C GLY A 178 -13.01 24.47 -1.49
N VAL A 179 -12.19 24.37 -0.44
CA VAL A 179 -12.55 23.77 0.86
C VAL A 179 -12.77 24.83 1.95
N LEU A 180 -12.26 26.04 1.76
CA LEU A 180 -12.48 27.20 2.63
C LEU A 180 -13.68 28.03 2.17
#